data_f7d01cab6a4c9e357d8fe8e58117ba35
#
_entry.id   f7d01cab6a4c9e357d8fe8e58117ba35
#
_cell.length_a   1.000
_cell.length_b   1.000
_cell.length_c   1.000
_cell.angle_alpha   90.00
_cell.angle_beta   90.00
_cell.angle_gamma   90.00
#
_symmetry.space_group_name_H-M   'P 1'
#
loop_
_entity.id
_entity.type
_entity.pdbx_description
1 polymer ?
#
loop_
_entity_poly.entity_id
_entity_poly.type
_entity_poly.pdbx_seq_one_letter_code
_entity_poly.pdbx_strand_id
1 'polypeptide(L)'
;MNTERRVKNRKLWLVMASVLGVFLIGTGVFLLAQFITKTGIFKVPGVVYYDESLDDLELDALQRIFNEEVELDKDVAVSARNELTLPDLERNELLYRVVVPVTDFYSAENNITVASADELFTNCLDCEYKMIDVDGLDFSQKLLRINDAYYLDDFKSGAVFRILKFESEKYVEEIEPLLDVIYSNYPTKDKVLTFAQTGVTAFSRLMNAKMNEVDSGEYFAEKLAPFLSKYDLVHTSSEASFSEWAPTPGVTGTPICADWRFTDALKAIGLNIIELTGNHNLDCGTEPAEESIDWYNENDISIVGGGKNADEAAAPLVIEQKNTSITMLAFNESTGGATLGDYPGANQYYEEVAAEQIAKAKERSDFVIVDVQYYECSAYVDDGEDTTCDYAWSSPGDQVEFFRHLIDLGADMVVGTSAHQPQTYELYGEGAIYYGLGNLWFDQYRWPGTTRSLILIHHFYNGRLLQTEIRPTVYDGDFQTELMDEETTSWYLSRLASERP
;
A
#
# COMPACT_ATOMS: atom_id res chain seq x y z
N MET A 1 44.33 -29.41 -11.83
CA MET A 1 42.90 -29.67 -11.41
C MET A 1 41.91 -28.72 -12.04
N ASN A 2 42.32 -27.81 -12.95
CA ASN A 2 41.44 -26.74 -13.45
C ASN A 2 40.86 -26.90 -14.87
N THR A 3 41.12 -28.02 -15.55
CA THR A 3 40.66 -28.23 -16.93
C THR A 3 39.38 -29.04 -17.06
N GLU A 4 38.95 -29.67 -15.99
CA GLU A 4 37.69 -30.49 -16.02
C GLU A 4 36.43 -29.71 -15.69
N ARG A 5 36.50 -28.55 -15.02
CA ARG A 5 35.35 -27.69 -14.76
C ARG A 5 34.81 -26.99 -16.03
N ARG A 6 35.73 -26.72 -17.01
CA ARG A 6 35.36 -26.04 -18.27
C ARG A 6 34.37 -26.79 -19.16
N VAL A 7 34.31 -28.11 -19.10
CA VAL A 7 33.46 -28.95 -19.98
C VAL A 7 32.11 -29.28 -19.36
N LYS A 8 31.97 -29.24 -18.03
CA LYS A 8 30.74 -29.59 -17.35
C LYS A 8 29.68 -28.49 -17.44
N ASN A 9 30.07 -27.24 -17.47
CA ASN A 9 29.12 -26.11 -17.51
C ASN A 9 28.40 -25.97 -18.85
N ARG A 10 29.00 -26.31 -19.97
CA ARG A 10 28.38 -26.27 -21.29
C ARG A 10 27.17 -27.24 -21.47
N LYS A 11 27.17 -28.34 -20.73
CA LYS A 11 26.06 -29.33 -20.78
C LYS A 11 24.95 -29.00 -19.78
N LEU A 12 25.26 -28.31 -18.69
CA LEU A 12 24.28 -27.90 -17.69
C LEU A 12 23.36 -26.79 -18.26
N TRP A 13 23.89 -25.90 -19.07
CA TRP A 13 23.16 -24.82 -19.71
C TRP A 13 22.03 -25.28 -20.64
N LEU A 14 22.22 -26.35 -21.38
CA LEU A 14 21.20 -26.91 -22.30
C LEU A 14 20.06 -27.63 -21.56
N VAL A 15 20.29 -28.06 -20.35
CA VAL A 15 19.27 -28.74 -19.53
C VAL A 15 18.49 -27.74 -18.68
N MET A 16 19.10 -26.66 -18.23
CA MET A 16 18.42 -25.63 -17.44
C MET A 16 17.49 -24.74 -18.30
N ALA A 17 17.82 -24.49 -19.56
CA ALA A 17 16.96 -23.77 -20.49
C ALA A 17 15.64 -24.51 -20.83
N SER A 18 15.59 -25.82 -20.59
CA SER A 18 14.40 -26.63 -20.86
C SER A 18 13.51 -26.92 -19.63
N VAL A 19 13.94 -26.53 -18.42
CA VAL A 19 13.23 -26.81 -17.16
C VAL A 19 12.70 -25.55 -16.45
N LEU A 20 13.14 -24.36 -16.87
CA LEU A 20 12.76 -23.07 -16.26
C LEU A 20 11.61 -22.37 -17.00
N GLY A 21 10.59 -23.16 -17.40
CA GLY A 21 9.30 -22.62 -17.83
C GLY A 21 8.38 -22.21 -16.67
N VAL A 22 8.83 -22.29 -15.43
CA VAL A 22 8.02 -21.93 -14.24
C VAL A 22 8.97 -21.42 -13.17
N PHE A 23 9.19 -20.14 -13.13
CA PHE A 23 9.43 -19.27 -11.97
C PHE A 23 10.09 -17.98 -12.47
N LEU A 24 9.36 -16.89 -12.32
CA LEU A 24 9.79 -15.51 -12.55
C LEU A 24 10.84 -15.11 -11.51
N ILE A 25 12.11 -15.32 -11.84
CA ILE A 25 13.21 -14.67 -11.15
C ILE A 25 13.92 -13.79 -12.18
N GLY A 26 13.86 -12.47 -11.99
CA GLY A 26 14.78 -11.54 -12.63
C GLY A 26 14.45 -11.13 -14.07
N THR A 27 13.32 -10.49 -14.31
CA THR A 27 13.07 -9.79 -15.58
C THR A 27 14.18 -8.78 -15.89
N GLY A 28 14.76 -8.14 -14.88
CA GLY A 28 15.89 -7.22 -15.05
C GLY A 28 17.15 -7.89 -15.59
N VAL A 29 17.56 -9.01 -15.02
CA VAL A 29 18.77 -9.76 -15.48
C VAL A 29 18.54 -10.34 -16.89
N PHE A 30 17.32 -10.77 -17.21
CA PHE A 30 16.96 -11.28 -18.54
C PHE A 30 16.96 -10.16 -19.60
N LEU A 31 16.44 -8.98 -19.28
CA LEU A 31 16.44 -7.81 -20.17
C LEU A 31 17.86 -7.29 -20.37
N LEU A 32 18.69 -7.26 -19.34
CA LEU A 32 20.09 -6.90 -19.45
C LEU A 32 20.85 -7.90 -20.34
N ALA A 33 20.67 -9.18 -20.15
CA ALA A 33 21.27 -10.21 -21.02
C ALA A 33 20.79 -10.09 -22.48
N GLN A 34 19.52 -9.79 -22.72
CA GLN A 34 19.00 -9.54 -24.07
C GLN A 34 19.54 -8.24 -24.68
N PHE A 35 19.70 -7.17 -23.87
CA PHE A 35 20.26 -5.91 -24.33
C PHE A 35 21.75 -6.07 -24.71
N ILE A 36 22.53 -6.72 -23.88
CA ILE A 36 23.97 -6.99 -24.11
C ILE A 36 24.18 -7.89 -25.34
N THR A 37 23.36 -8.95 -25.49
CA THR A 37 23.45 -9.84 -26.67
C THR A 37 22.99 -9.16 -27.95
N LYS A 38 22.09 -8.18 -27.88
CA LYS A 38 21.50 -7.51 -29.04
C LYS A 38 22.33 -6.31 -29.54
N THR A 39 23.08 -5.65 -28.67
CA THR A 39 23.81 -4.42 -29.01
C THR A 39 25.30 -4.63 -29.30
N GLY A 40 25.90 -5.74 -28.88
CA GLY A 40 27.30 -6.05 -29.16
C GLY A 40 28.32 -5.02 -28.62
N ILE A 41 27.94 -4.22 -27.61
CA ILE A 41 28.61 -2.93 -27.35
C ILE A 41 29.76 -3.00 -26.35
N PHE A 42 30.03 -4.09 -25.64
CA PHE A 42 31.11 -4.07 -24.67
C PHE A 42 32.10 -5.24 -24.83
N LYS A 43 33.30 -4.91 -25.25
CA LYS A 43 34.51 -5.68 -24.95
C LYS A 43 35.30 -4.88 -23.93
N VAL A 44 35.24 -5.25 -22.67
CA VAL A 44 36.14 -4.80 -21.63
C VAL A 44 37.29 -5.82 -21.60
N PRO A 45 38.51 -5.45 -21.99
CA PRO A 45 39.66 -6.35 -21.84
C PRO A 45 40.11 -6.30 -20.37
N GLY A 46 40.02 -7.39 -19.66
CA GLY A 46 40.52 -7.50 -18.30
C GLY A 46 40.00 -8.74 -17.59
N VAL A 47 40.68 -9.11 -16.54
CA VAL A 47 40.39 -10.26 -15.72
C VAL A 47 39.91 -9.79 -14.38
N VAL A 48 38.78 -10.29 -13.93
CA VAL A 48 38.22 -9.97 -12.63
C VAL A 48 38.63 -11.04 -11.63
N TYR A 49 39.34 -10.63 -10.57
CA TYR A 49 39.55 -11.46 -9.39
C TYR A 49 38.40 -11.22 -8.42
N TYR A 50 37.91 -12.29 -7.86
CA TYR A 50 36.91 -12.22 -6.80
C TYR A 50 37.39 -12.94 -5.54
N ASP A 51 36.99 -12.45 -4.41
CA ASP A 51 37.20 -13.14 -3.14
C ASP A 51 36.01 -14.06 -2.77
N GLU A 52 36.17 -14.79 -1.67
CA GLU A 52 35.18 -15.73 -1.19
C GLU A 52 33.88 -15.05 -0.67
N SER A 53 33.83 -13.71 -0.66
CA SER A 53 32.64 -12.94 -0.22
C SER A 53 31.53 -12.86 -1.27
N LEU A 54 31.83 -13.22 -2.54
CA LEU A 54 30.88 -13.23 -3.64
C LEU A 54 30.11 -14.55 -3.72
N ASP A 55 28.80 -14.47 -3.89
CA ASP A 55 27.97 -15.66 -4.14
C ASP A 55 27.98 -16.10 -5.62
N ASP A 56 27.43 -17.29 -5.90
CA ASP A 56 27.42 -17.86 -7.25
C ASP A 56 26.62 -16.98 -8.26
N LEU A 57 25.61 -16.23 -7.80
CA LEU A 57 24.79 -15.33 -8.64
C LEU A 57 25.57 -14.07 -9.01
N GLU A 58 26.31 -13.51 -8.05
CA GLU A 58 27.19 -12.36 -8.26
C GLU A 58 28.30 -12.69 -9.25
N LEU A 59 28.89 -13.87 -9.09
CA LEU A 59 29.90 -14.36 -10.02
C LEU A 59 29.36 -14.55 -11.45
N ASP A 60 28.15 -15.09 -11.58
CA ASP A 60 27.47 -15.25 -12.87
C ASP A 60 27.14 -13.88 -13.49
N ALA A 61 26.69 -12.91 -12.71
CA ALA A 61 26.40 -11.54 -13.15
C ALA A 61 27.66 -10.82 -13.61
N LEU A 62 28.75 -10.86 -12.83
CA LEU A 62 30.01 -10.29 -13.19
C LEU A 62 30.59 -10.95 -14.45
N GLN A 63 30.54 -12.29 -14.58
CA GLN A 63 30.97 -12.99 -15.78
C GLN A 63 30.19 -12.59 -17.03
N ARG A 64 28.91 -12.28 -16.91
CA ARG A 64 28.07 -11.78 -18.03
C ARG A 64 28.45 -10.35 -18.42
N ILE A 65 28.70 -9.49 -17.44
CA ILE A 65 29.09 -8.10 -17.65
C ILE A 65 30.46 -8.03 -18.36
N PHE A 66 31.43 -8.86 -17.93
CA PHE A 66 32.78 -8.84 -18.47
C PHE A 66 33.04 -9.72 -19.71
N ASN A 67 32.01 -10.47 -20.17
CA ASN A 67 32.02 -11.38 -21.34
C ASN A 67 32.91 -12.63 -21.23
N GLU A 68 32.52 -13.72 -21.94
CA GLU A 68 32.99 -15.10 -21.80
C GLU A 68 34.50 -15.37 -22.04
N GLU A 69 35.32 -14.38 -22.34
CA GLU A 69 36.77 -14.49 -22.60
C GLU A 69 37.62 -13.73 -21.59
N VAL A 70 37.13 -13.56 -20.36
CA VAL A 70 37.89 -12.90 -19.30
C VAL A 70 38.95 -13.87 -18.77
N GLU A 71 40.20 -13.73 -19.23
CA GLU A 71 41.35 -14.34 -18.58
C GLU A 71 41.66 -13.58 -17.30
N LEU A 72 41.79 -14.31 -16.18
CA LEU A 72 42.05 -13.79 -14.83
C LEU A 72 43.42 -13.10 -14.74
N ASP A 73 43.51 -11.81 -14.91
CA ASP A 73 44.73 -11.04 -14.65
C ASP A 73 44.68 -10.36 -13.27
N LYS A 74 45.81 -10.25 -12.63
CA LYS A 74 45.99 -10.00 -11.19
C LYS A 74 45.57 -8.63 -10.69
N ASP A 75 44.94 -7.80 -11.51
CA ASP A 75 44.82 -6.37 -11.22
C ASP A 75 43.41 -5.87 -10.89
N VAL A 76 42.40 -6.74 -10.81
CA VAL A 76 41.02 -6.33 -10.38
C VAL A 76 40.47 -7.29 -9.35
N ALA A 77 40.52 -6.91 -8.10
CA ALA A 77 39.79 -7.61 -7.04
C ALA A 77 38.42 -7.00 -6.88
N VAL A 78 37.40 -7.84 -6.84
CA VAL A 78 36.04 -7.49 -6.45
C VAL A 78 35.74 -8.19 -5.14
N SER A 79 35.29 -7.42 -4.16
CA SER A 79 34.80 -7.93 -2.88
C SER A 79 33.37 -7.48 -2.64
N ALA A 80 32.65 -8.18 -1.79
CA ALA A 80 31.29 -7.82 -1.42
C ALA A 80 31.15 -7.69 0.09
N ARG A 81 30.26 -6.80 0.53
CA ARG A 81 29.87 -6.67 1.92
C ARG A 81 28.40 -6.42 2.07
N ASN A 82 27.85 -6.76 3.22
CA ASN A 82 26.48 -6.52 3.63
C ASN A 82 26.41 -5.37 4.63
N GLU A 83 25.51 -4.43 4.43
CA GLU A 83 25.26 -3.30 5.33
C GLU A 83 23.77 -3.22 5.70
N LEU A 84 23.46 -2.83 6.94
CA LEU A 84 22.07 -2.61 7.41
C LEU A 84 21.54 -1.21 7.06
N THR A 85 22.44 -0.30 6.71
CA THR A 85 22.10 1.05 6.28
C THR A 85 22.91 1.35 5.03
N LEU A 86 22.26 1.91 3.99
CA LEU A 86 22.95 2.27 2.76
C LEU A 86 23.94 3.41 3.04
N PRO A 87 25.27 3.16 2.96
CA PRO A 87 26.26 4.20 3.16
C PRO A 87 26.37 5.11 1.92
N ASP A 88 27.06 6.22 2.07
CA ASP A 88 27.56 6.96 0.90
C ASP A 88 28.61 6.08 0.20
N LEU A 89 28.32 5.69 -1.03
CA LEU A 89 29.19 4.80 -1.81
C LEU A 89 30.46 5.54 -2.26
N GLU A 90 31.61 4.87 -2.12
CA GLU A 90 32.87 5.34 -2.71
C GLU A 90 32.79 5.20 -4.24
N ARG A 91 33.67 5.92 -4.97
CA ARG A 91 33.71 5.88 -6.45
C ARG A 91 33.97 4.51 -7.06
N ASN A 92 34.53 3.61 -6.27
CA ASN A 92 34.83 2.22 -6.65
C ASN A 92 33.84 1.23 -6.00
N GLU A 93 32.71 1.70 -5.47
CA GLU A 93 31.68 0.89 -4.83
C GLU A 93 30.37 0.97 -5.58
N LEU A 94 29.63 -0.12 -5.52
CA LEU A 94 28.39 -0.34 -6.21
C LEU A 94 27.39 -1.03 -5.32
N LEU A 95 26.16 -0.48 -5.18
CA LEU A 95 25.03 -1.21 -4.63
C LEU A 95 24.57 -2.26 -5.66
N TYR A 96 24.66 -3.54 -5.31
CA TYR A 96 24.32 -4.65 -6.19
C TYR A 96 22.93 -5.21 -5.93
N ARG A 97 22.55 -5.37 -4.68
CA ARG A 97 21.27 -5.95 -4.26
C ARG A 97 20.71 -5.24 -3.03
N VAL A 98 19.39 -5.19 -2.94
CA VAL A 98 18.68 -4.83 -1.72
C VAL A 98 17.82 -6.01 -1.31
N VAL A 99 18.07 -6.56 -0.12
CA VAL A 99 17.41 -7.75 0.39
C VAL A 99 16.61 -7.37 1.64
N VAL A 100 15.36 -7.76 1.68
CA VAL A 100 14.43 -7.40 2.76
C VAL A 100 13.89 -8.64 3.46
N PRO A 101 13.65 -8.58 4.78
CA PRO A 101 12.98 -9.64 5.51
C PRO A 101 11.48 -9.58 5.32
N VAL A 102 10.87 -10.71 4.98
CA VAL A 102 9.43 -10.87 4.86
C VAL A 102 8.93 -12.06 5.67
N THR A 103 7.71 -11.98 6.13
CA THR A 103 7.00 -13.06 6.81
C THR A 103 5.61 -13.26 6.21
N ASP A 104 4.82 -14.14 6.78
CA ASP A 104 3.42 -14.33 6.41
C ASP A 104 2.64 -13.03 6.61
N PHE A 105 1.73 -12.72 5.68
CA PHE A 105 0.90 -11.50 5.69
C PHE A 105 0.18 -11.27 7.04
N TYR A 106 -0.21 -12.34 7.71
CA TYR A 106 -0.95 -12.29 8.97
C TYR A 106 -0.09 -12.36 10.23
N SER A 107 1.23 -12.44 10.08
CA SER A 107 2.15 -12.54 11.21
C SER A 107 2.03 -11.34 12.16
N ALA A 108 2.09 -11.59 13.45
CA ALA A 108 2.20 -10.55 14.46
C ALA A 108 3.60 -9.92 14.52
N GLU A 109 4.62 -10.62 13.99
CA GLU A 109 5.99 -10.12 13.93
C GLU A 109 6.08 -8.84 13.11
N ASN A 110 6.77 -7.84 13.64
CA ASN A 110 6.95 -6.54 12.99
C ASN A 110 8.41 -6.13 12.86
N ASN A 111 9.30 -6.69 13.70
CA ASN A 111 10.68 -6.22 13.80
C ASN A 111 11.63 -7.37 14.09
N ILE A 112 12.82 -7.32 13.48
CA ILE A 112 13.94 -8.22 13.74
C ILE A 112 15.07 -7.40 14.33
N THR A 113 15.62 -7.80 15.47
CA THR A 113 16.76 -7.14 16.08
C THR A 113 18.02 -7.95 15.84
N VAL A 114 19.00 -7.36 15.18
CA VAL A 114 20.31 -7.98 14.88
C VAL A 114 21.44 -6.98 15.10
N ALA A 115 22.64 -7.50 15.38
CA ALA A 115 23.84 -6.68 15.52
C ALA A 115 24.55 -6.43 14.17
N SER A 116 24.38 -7.34 13.20
CA SER A 116 24.97 -7.22 11.87
C SER A 116 24.08 -7.79 10.77
N ALA A 117 24.31 -7.38 9.54
CA ALA A 117 23.60 -7.90 8.38
C ALA A 117 23.78 -9.41 8.19
N ASP A 118 24.95 -9.95 8.51
CA ASP A 118 25.25 -11.38 8.32
C ASP A 118 24.45 -12.29 9.27
N GLU A 119 24.03 -11.78 10.43
CA GLU A 119 23.17 -12.51 11.35
C GLU A 119 21.82 -12.87 10.74
N LEU A 120 21.29 -12.02 9.85
CA LEU A 120 20.02 -12.26 9.16
C LEU A 120 20.07 -13.50 8.25
N PHE A 121 21.23 -13.86 7.74
CA PHE A 121 21.42 -15.02 6.86
C PHE A 121 21.86 -16.27 7.61
N THR A 122 22.56 -16.14 8.75
CA THR A 122 23.18 -17.27 9.46
C THR A 122 22.27 -17.91 10.51
N ASN A 123 21.33 -17.17 11.09
CA ASN A 123 20.49 -17.64 12.18
C ASN A 123 19.12 -18.19 11.72
N CYS A 124 18.92 -18.38 10.41
CA CYS A 124 17.60 -18.60 9.84
C CYS A 124 17.17 -20.05 9.64
N LEU A 125 17.69 -21.03 10.41
CA LEU A 125 17.21 -22.42 10.31
C LEU A 125 15.81 -22.63 10.93
N ASP A 126 15.39 -21.77 11.86
CA ASP A 126 14.08 -21.81 12.52
C ASP A 126 13.39 -20.41 12.54
N CYS A 127 13.74 -19.51 11.58
CA CYS A 127 13.18 -18.16 11.53
C CYS A 127 11.74 -18.17 11.00
N GLU A 128 10.88 -17.34 11.59
CA GLU A 128 9.54 -17.06 11.07
C GLU A 128 9.54 -16.08 9.87
N TYR A 129 10.72 -15.72 9.35
CA TYR A 129 10.88 -14.82 8.21
C TYR A 129 11.79 -15.40 7.12
N LYS A 130 11.70 -14.81 5.92
CA LYS A 130 12.57 -15.09 4.77
C LYS A 130 13.23 -13.81 4.30
N MET A 131 14.46 -13.92 3.81
CA MET A 131 15.14 -12.83 3.11
C MET A 131 14.88 -12.95 1.61
N ILE A 132 14.34 -11.91 1.01
CA ILE A 132 14.05 -11.86 -0.44
C ILE A 132 14.64 -10.61 -1.07
N ASP A 133 14.92 -10.64 -2.38
CA ASP A 133 15.22 -9.43 -3.13
C ASP A 133 14.01 -8.49 -3.12
N VAL A 134 14.25 -7.21 -2.96
CA VAL A 134 13.19 -6.21 -2.84
C VAL A 134 12.29 -6.13 -4.09
N ASP A 135 12.80 -6.50 -5.25
CA ASP A 135 12.03 -6.59 -6.49
C ASP A 135 11.04 -7.77 -6.51
N GLY A 136 11.25 -8.76 -5.63
CA GLY A 136 10.34 -9.88 -5.38
C GLY A 136 9.29 -9.61 -4.29
N LEU A 137 9.30 -8.42 -3.68
CA LEU A 137 8.30 -8.05 -2.68
C LEU A 137 6.93 -7.89 -3.34
N ASP A 138 5.91 -8.48 -2.73
CA ASP A 138 4.52 -8.34 -3.13
C ASP A 138 3.58 -8.28 -1.90
N PHE A 139 2.34 -7.84 -2.12
CA PHE A 139 1.38 -7.58 -1.06
C PHE A 139 0.90 -8.83 -0.30
N SER A 140 1.20 -10.04 -0.79
CA SER A 140 0.88 -11.30 -0.09
C SER A 140 1.83 -11.61 1.07
N GLN A 141 2.87 -10.81 1.20
CA GLN A 141 3.90 -10.93 2.22
C GLN A 141 3.87 -9.70 3.14
N LYS A 142 4.33 -9.86 4.35
CA LYS A 142 4.53 -8.74 5.29
C LYS A 142 6.01 -8.40 5.38
N LEU A 143 6.37 -7.19 4.99
CA LEU A 143 7.71 -6.64 5.18
C LEU A 143 7.96 -6.36 6.66
N LEU A 144 9.07 -6.86 7.18
CA LEU A 144 9.50 -6.63 8.56
C LEU A 144 10.46 -5.44 8.68
N ARG A 145 10.54 -4.86 9.88
CA ARG A 145 11.55 -3.88 10.25
C ARG A 145 12.86 -4.60 10.61
N ILE A 146 13.97 -3.94 10.43
CA ILE A 146 15.27 -4.35 10.99
C ILE A 146 15.71 -3.25 11.95
N ASN A 147 15.89 -3.59 13.22
CA ASN A 147 16.28 -2.63 14.27
C ASN A 147 15.39 -1.37 14.25
N ASP A 148 14.08 -1.57 14.18
CA ASP A 148 13.01 -0.56 14.09
C ASP A 148 12.99 0.25 12.78
N ALA A 149 13.94 0.06 11.86
CA ALA A 149 13.94 0.70 10.56
C ALA A 149 13.06 -0.04 9.56
N TYR A 150 12.23 0.69 8.82
CA TYR A 150 11.35 0.15 7.78
C TYR A 150 11.82 0.61 6.40
N TYR A 151 12.10 -0.34 5.51
CA TYR A 151 12.71 -0.03 4.20
C TYR A 151 11.90 0.98 3.37
N LEU A 152 10.59 0.85 3.34
CA LEU A 152 9.73 1.73 2.54
C LEU A 152 9.53 3.15 3.12
N ASP A 153 10.05 3.43 4.32
CA ASP A 153 10.02 4.79 4.89
C ASP A 153 11.09 5.71 4.27
N ASP A 154 12.31 5.23 4.11
CA ASP A 154 13.43 6.06 3.65
C ASP A 154 14.29 5.45 2.53
N PHE A 155 14.10 4.15 2.23
CA PHE A 155 14.85 3.38 1.24
C PHE A 155 16.37 3.31 1.48
N LYS A 156 16.81 3.62 2.71
CA LYS A 156 18.22 3.64 3.11
C LYS A 156 18.53 2.79 4.34
N SER A 157 17.48 2.31 5.01
CA SER A 157 17.57 1.46 6.19
C SER A 157 16.48 0.38 6.18
N GLY A 158 16.47 -0.53 7.14
CA GLY A 158 15.44 -1.60 7.21
C GLY A 158 15.58 -2.69 6.14
N ALA A 159 16.72 -2.78 5.50
CA ALA A 159 17.08 -3.80 4.50
C ALA A 159 18.54 -4.20 4.66
N VAL A 160 18.97 -5.24 3.95
CA VAL A 160 20.39 -5.55 3.75
C VAL A 160 20.80 -5.03 2.38
N PHE A 161 21.75 -4.12 2.40
CA PHE A 161 22.35 -3.53 1.20
C PHE A 161 23.62 -4.30 0.86
N ARG A 162 23.61 -5.02 -0.25
CA ARG A 162 24.75 -5.77 -0.76
C ARG A 162 25.57 -4.88 -1.67
N ILE A 163 26.81 -4.57 -1.26
CA ILE A 163 27.67 -3.62 -1.94
C ILE A 163 28.86 -4.35 -2.51
N LEU A 164 29.14 -4.18 -3.80
CA LEU A 164 30.35 -4.62 -4.46
C LEU A 164 31.39 -3.50 -4.41
N LYS A 165 32.65 -3.84 -4.13
CA LYS A 165 33.78 -2.94 -4.14
C LYS A 165 34.82 -3.43 -5.16
N PHE A 166 35.22 -2.53 -6.05
CA PHE A 166 36.22 -2.76 -7.06
C PHE A 166 37.55 -2.11 -6.65
N GLU A 167 38.70 -2.71 -6.93
CA GLU A 167 39.96 -2.09 -6.61
C GLU A 167 40.29 -0.85 -7.46
N SER A 168 39.63 -0.65 -8.61
CA SER A 168 39.88 0.44 -9.53
C SER A 168 38.63 1.21 -9.91
N GLU A 169 38.62 2.54 -9.75
CA GLU A 169 37.55 3.45 -10.20
C GLU A 169 37.25 3.31 -11.71
N LYS A 170 38.24 2.97 -12.51
CA LYS A 170 38.08 2.81 -13.96
C LYS A 170 37.00 1.81 -14.35
N TYR A 171 36.82 0.74 -13.58
CA TYR A 171 35.83 -0.29 -13.88
C TYR A 171 34.41 0.17 -13.49
N VAL A 172 34.28 1.03 -12.49
CA VAL A 172 32.99 1.60 -12.13
C VAL A 172 32.49 2.52 -13.23
N GLU A 173 33.32 3.39 -13.78
CA GLU A 173 32.97 4.27 -14.91
C GLU A 173 32.49 3.48 -16.16
N GLU A 174 33.10 2.32 -16.40
CA GLU A 174 32.78 1.43 -17.52
C GLU A 174 31.49 0.63 -17.25
N ILE A 175 31.19 0.36 -15.98
CA ILE A 175 30.03 -0.43 -15.53
C ILE A 175 28.82 0.45 -15.17
N GLU A 176 29.05 1.68 -14.72
CA GLU A 176 28.01 2.62 -14.29
C GLU A 176 26.83 2.76 -15.28
N PRO A 177 27.03 2.84 -16.63
CA PRO A 177 25.93 2.84 -17.58
C PRO A 177 25.12 1.54 -17.66
N LEU A 178 25.73 0.42 -17.25
CA LEU A 178 25.04 -0.89 -17.14
C LEU A 178 24.27 -1.00 -15.81
N LEU A 179 24.77 -0.28 -14.82
CA LEU A 179 24.22 -0.24 -13.47
C LEU A 179 22.99 0.64 -13.40
N ASP A 180 22.91 1.71 -14.18
CA ASP A 180 21.69 2.50 -14.33
C ASP A 180 20.49 1.63 -14.74
N VAL A 181 20.73 0.56 -15.51
CA VAL A 181 19.67 -0.40 -15.88
C VAL A 181 19.31 -1.31 -14.70
N ILE A 182 20.28 -1.72 -13.89
CA ILE A 182 20.05 -2.55 -12.69
C ILE A 182 19.43 -1.69 -11.58
N TYR A 183 19.98 -0.49 -11.33
CA TYR A 183 19.48 0.46 -10.33
C TYR A 183 18.13 1.05 -10.69
N SER A 184 17.77 1.19 -11.97
CA SER A 184 16.47 1.68 -12.39
C SER A 184 15.32 0.79 -11.94
N ASN A 185 15.62 -0.46 -11.56
CA ASN A 185 14.62 -1.46 -11.17
C ASN A 185 14.39 -1.56 -9.67
N TYR A 186 15.12 -0.81 -8.82
CA TYR A 186 14.83 -0.82 -7.38
C TYR A 186 13.82 0.24 -6.99
N PRO A 187 12.91 -0.08 -6.04
CA PRO A 187 12.04 0.90 -5.43
C PRO A 187 12.86 1.99 -4.73
N THR A 188 12.59 3.24 -5.07
CA THR A 188 13.18 4.42 -4.43
C THR A 188 12.05 5.40 -4.10
N LYS A 189 12.27 6.32 -3.18
CA LYS A 189 11.26 7.26 -2.70
C LYS A 189 10.57 8.05 -3.82
N ASP A 190 11.30 8.43 -4.85
CA ASP A 190 10.80 9.17 -6.01
C ASP A 190 10.02 8.30 -7.00
N LYS A 191 10.18 6.97 -6.95
CA LYS A 191 9.52 6.02 -7.86
C LYS A 191 8.34 5.28 -7.22
N VAL A 192 8.32 5.16 -5.89
CA VAL A 192 7.22 4.50 -5.17
C VAL A 192 6.09 5.49 -4.99
N LEU A 193 4.90 5.13 -5.48
CA LEU A 193 3.67 5.85 -5.20
C LEU A 193 3.13 5.40 -3.85
N THR A 194 2.94 6.35 -2.95
CA THR A 194 2.39 6.09 -1.61
C THR A 194 0.96 6.59 -1.51
N PHE A 195 0.06 5.72 -1.09
CA PHE A 195 -1.36 6.03 -0.98
C PHE A 195 -1.89 5.66 0.40
N ALA A 196 -2.33 6.67 1.16
CA ALA A 196 -2.98 6.51 2.46
C ALA A 196 -4.51 6.48 2.29
N GLN A 197 -5.12 5.32 2.51
CA GLN A 197 -6.57 5.14 2.47
C GLN A 197 -7.11 5.03 3.89
N THR A 198 -8.09 5.89 4.24
CA THR A 198 -8.66 5.97 5.59
C THR A 198 -10.15 5.65 5.60
N GLY A 199 -10.67 5.39 6.80
CA GLY A 199 -12.07 5.04 7.00
C GLY A 199 -13.04 6.23 7.02
N VAL A 200 -14.15 6.05 7.71
CA VAL A 200 -15.29 6.99 7.72
C VAL A 200 -14.94 8.34 8.33
N THR A 201 -15.29 9.39 7.61
CA THR A 201 -15.29 10.78 8.06
C THR A 201 -16.72 11.32 8.04
N ALA A 202 -17.27 11.54 9.23
CA ALA A 202 -18.63 12.04 9.42
C ALA A 202 -18.64 13.15 10.48
N PHE A 203 -18.10 14.31 10.12
CA PHE A 203 -18.10 15.48 10.98
C PHE A 203 -19.52 15.95 11.27
N SER A 204 -20.01 15.71 12.48
CA SER A 204 -21.39 15.99 12.80
C SER A 204 -21.65 16.12 14.32
N ARG A 205 -22.80 16.56 14.69
CA ARG A 205 -23.38 16.50 16.03
C ARG A 205 -22.44 16.93 17.16
N LEU A 206 -21.83 15.99 17.92
CA LEU A 206 -20.88 16.31 19.01
C LEU A 206 -19.60 16.93 18.48
N MET A 207 -19.16 16.57 17.29
CA MET A 207 -18.01 17.22 16.66
C MET A 207 -18.32 18.66 16.27
N ASN A 208 -19.55 18.98 15.77
CA ASN A 208 -20.00 20.36 15.57
C ASN A 208 -20.02 21.15 16.90
N ALA A 209 -20.44 20.50 17.99
CA ALA A 209 -20.41 21.12 19.33
C ALA A 209 -18.95 21.43 19.75
N LYS A 210 -18.05 20.49 19.53
CA LYS A 210 -16.61 20.68 19.80
C LYS A 210 -15.99 21.75 18.87
N MET A 211 -16.38 21.79 17.60
CA MET A 211 -15.97 22.84 16.66
C MET A 211 -16.34 24.23 17.17
N ASN A 212 -17.56 24.38 17.72
CA ASN A 212 -18.01 25.66 18.31
C ASN A 212 -17.25 26.03 19.59
N GLU A 213 -16.66 25.05 20.27
CA GLU A 213 -15.80 25.28 21.46
C GLU A 213 -14.38 25.71 21.03
N VAL A 214 -13.77 25.00 20.07
CA VAL A 214 -12.36 25.19 19.71
C VAL A 214 -12.18 26.21 18.57
N ASP A 215 -13.20 26.46 17.76
CA ASP A 215 -13.24 27.36 16.62
C ASP A 215 -12.10 27.17 15.59
N SER A 216 -11.68 25.92 15.42
CA SER A 216 -10.58 25.53 14.50
C SER A 216 -10.77 24.13 13.96
N GLY A 217 -10.85 23.98 12.62
CA GLY A 217 -10.87 22.68 11.96
C GLY A 217 -9.55 21.93 12.08
N GLU A 218 -8.43 22.63 12.04
CA GLU A 218 -7.09 22.03 12.18
C GLU A 218 -6.92 21.28 13.51
N TYR A 219 -7.65 21.70 14.57
CA TYR A 219 -7.64 21.01 15.87
C TYR A 219 -7.86 19.50 15.74
N PHE A 220 -8.81 19.08 14.90
CA PHE A 220 -9.17 17.66 14.74
C PHE A 220 -8.08 16.86 14.04
N ALA A 221 -7.27 17.51 13.20
CA ALA A 221 -6.19 16.90 12.45
C ALA A 221 -4.80 17.03 13.11
N GLU A 222 -4.67 17.78 14.20
CA GLU A 222 -3.38 18.18 14.78
C GLU A 222 -2.41 17.00 14.99
N LYS A 223 -2.92 15.89 15.54
CA LYS A 223 -2.10 14.70 15.82
C LYS A 223 -1.84 13.85 14.58
N LEU A 224 -2.74 13.86 13.60
CA LEU A 224 -2.72 12.95 12.45
C LEU A 224 -2.11 13.58 11.20
N ALA A 225 -2.23 14.91 11.04
CA ALA A 225 -1.75 15.62 9.86
C ALA A 225 -0.24 15.40 9.58
N PRO A 226 0.68 15.41 10.58
CA PRO A 226 2.10 15.14 10.33
C PRO A 226 2.38 13.73 9.78
N PHE A 227 1.47 12.79 10.04
CA PHE A 227 1.57 11.43 9.51
C PHE A 227 1.01 11.32 8.10
N LEU A 228 -0.21 11.82 7.86
CA LEU A 228 -0.91 11.65 6.57
C LEU A 228 -0.35 12.55 5.46
N SER A 229 -0.04 13.80 5.75
CA SER A 229 0.38 14.79 4.73
C SER A 229 1.72 14.46 4.03
N LYS A 230 2.43 13.43 4.46
CA LYS A 230 3.68 12.97 3.83
C LYS A 230 3.48 12.03 2.63
N TYR A 231 2.27 11.46 2.47
CA TYR A 231 1.97 10.53 1.40
C TYR A 231 1.56 11.25 0.11
N ASP A 232 1.78 10.62 -1.03
CA ASP A 232 1.46 11.20 -2.34
C ASP A 232 -0.06 11.34 -2.53
N LEU A 233 -0.82 10.35 -2.05
CA LEU A 233 -2.28 10.29 -2.09
C LEU A 233 -2.83 10.06 -0.68
N VAL A 234 -3.86 10.85 -0.33
CA VAL A 234 -4.59 10.72 0.93
C VAL A 234 -6.08 10.69 0.63
N HIS A 235 -6.73 9.63 1.08
CA HIS A 235 -8.15 9.34 0.85
C HIS A 235 -8.92 9.30 2.17
N THR A 236 -10.19 9.68 2.15
CA THR A 236 -11.17 9.36 3.20
C THR A 236 -12.55 9.12 2.61
N SER A 237 -13.35 8.29 3.29
CA SER A 237 -14.76 8.08 2.97
C SER A 237 -15.62 9.09 3.73
N SER A 238 -16.41 9.90 3.04
CA SER A 238 -17.25 10.90 3.67
C SER A 238 -18.72 10.48 3.73
N GLU A 239 -19.30 10.62 4.93
CA GLU A 239 -20.74 10.42 5.15
C GLU A 239 -21.49 11.71 5.51
N ALA A 240 -20.86 12.89 5.36
CA ALA A 240 -21.47 14.15 5.74
C ALA A 240 -21.20 15.23 4.69
N SER A 241 -22.25 15.88 4.20
CA SER A 241 -22.10 17.11 3.42
C SER A 241 -21.84 18.31 4.33
N PHE A 242 -21.05 19.28 3.83
CA PHE A 242 -20.87 20.57 4.50
C PHE A 242 -22.10 21.44 4.38
N SER A 243 -22.44 22.12 5.47
CA SER A 243 -23.61 22.99 5.52
C SER A 243 -23.38 24.12 6.52
N GLU A 244 -23.93 25.31 6.22
CA GLU A 244 -24.04 26.36 7.23
C GLU A 244 -24.94 25.94 8.40
N TRP A 245 -25.88 25.03 8.15
CA TRP A 245 -26.66 24.40 9.17
C TRP A 245 -25.97 23.11 9.65
N ALA A 246 -25.13 23.23 10.65
CA ALA A 246 -24.40 22.16 11.28
C ALA A 246 -24.97 21.88 12.68
N PRO A 247 -25.97 20.99 12.82
CA PRO A 247 -26.67 20.81 14.07
C PRO A 247 -25.78 20.15 15.13
N THR A 248 -25.99 20.61 16.39
CA THR A 248 -25.39 20.00 17.57
C THR A 248 -26.36 19.02 18.24
N PRO A 249 -25.94 18.18 19.21
CA PRO A 249 -26.82 17.25 19.90
C PRO A 249 -28.02 17.92 20.54
N GLY A 250 -29.17 17.23 20.50
CA GLY A 250 -30.46 17.71 21.03
C GLY A 250 -31.41 18.25 19.96
N VAL A 251 -31.00 18.37 18.72
CA VAL A 251 -31.86 18.61 17.56
C VAL A 251 -32.57 17.32 17.19
N THR A 252 -33.91 17.36 17.04
CA THR A 252 -34.69 16.18 16.69
C THR A 252 -34.33 15.67 15.30
N GLY A 253 -34.07 14.38 15.16
CA GLY A 253 -33.71 13.73 13.89
C GLY A 253 -32.22 13.80 13.54
N THR A 254 -31.44 14.50 14.31
CA THR A 254 -29.95 14.66 14.22
C THR A 254 -29.35 14.28 12.87
N PRO A 255 -29.59 15.07 11.80
CA PRO A 255 -28.93 14.81 10.52
C PRO A 255 -27.44 14.91 10.64
N ILE A 256 -26.73 14.14 9.84
CA ILE A 256 -25.27 14.14 9.77
C ILE A 256 -24.85 15.23 8.79
N CYS A 257 -24.55 16.43 9.31
CA CYS A 257 -24.15 17.63 8.57
C CYS A 257 -22.88 18.20 9.17
N ALA A 258 -21.91 18.51 8.35
CA ALA A 258 -20.60 19.04 8.75
C ALA A 258 -20.59 20.57 8.70
N ASP A 259 -19.98 21.19 9.70
CA ASP A 259 -19.62 22.61 9.66
C ASP A 259 -18.48 22.84 8.63
N TRP A 260 -18.57 23.92 7.84
CA TRP A 260 -17.57 24.24 6.82
C TRP A 260 -16.14 24.39 7.36
N ARG A 261 -15.98 24.76 8.64
CA ARG A 261 -14.65 24.83 9.28
C ARG A 261 -13.90 23.50 9.31
N PHE A 262 -14.57 22.34 9.19
CA PHE A 262 -13.89 21.04 9.10
C PHE A 262 -13.11 20.83 7.80
N THR A 263 -13.35 21.67 6.79
CA THR A 263 -12.53 21.67 5.57
C THR A 263 -11.05 21.92 5.85
N ASP A 264 -10.74 22.66 6.93
CA ASP A 264 -9.36 22.90 7.35
C ASP A 264 -8.69 21.62 7.87
N ALA A 265 -9.44 20.71 8.53
CA ALA A 265 -8.93 19.40 8.91
C ALA A 265 -8.56 18.55 7.69
N LEU A 266 -9.42 18.54 6.66
CA LEU A 266 -9.17 17.81 5.42
C LEU A 266 -7.94 18.35 4.67
N LYS A 267 -7.79 19.66 4.60
CA LYS A 267 -6.59 20.28 4.03
C LYS A 267 -5.33 19.97 4.83
N ALA A 268 -5.42 19.98 6.16
CA ALA A 268 -4.29 19.70 7.03
C ALA A 268 -3.70 18.30 6.85
N ILE A 269 -4.55 17.29 6.62
CA ILE A 269 -4.08 15.92 6.34
C ILE A 269 -3.56 15.74 4.90
N GLY A 270 -3.70 16.73 4.03
CA GLY A 270 -3.32 16.65 2.62
C GLY A 270 -4.30 15.84 1.77
N LEU A 271 -5.61 15.85 2.12
CA LEU A 271 -6.64 15.14 1.37
C LEU A 271 -6.62 15.51 -0.11
N ASN A 272 -6.62 14.50 -0.98
CA ASN A 272 -6.72 14.69 -2.43
C ASN A 272 -7.66 13.68 -3.13
N ILE A 273 -8.21 12.74 -2.37
CA ILE A 273 -9.26 11.83 -2.84
C ILE A 273 -10.36 11.75 -1.78
N ILE A 274 -11.61 11.97 -2.18
CA ILE A 274 -12.80 11.82 -1.34
C ILE A 274 -13.72 10.75 -1.94
N GLU A 275 -14.10 9.78 -1.15
CA GLU A 275 -15.11 8.80 -1.50
C GLU A 275 -16.46 9.27 -0.94
N LEU A 276 -17.51 9.26 -1.77
CA LEU A 276 -18.83 9.82 -1.45
C LEU A 276 -19.97 8.78 -1.56
N THR A 277 -19.71 7.52 -1.25
CA THR A 277 -20.79 6.51 -1.22
C THR A 277 -21.59 6.53 0.08
N GLY A 278 -21.23 7.38 1.03
CA GLY A 278 -21.90 7.49 2.33
C GLY A 278 -23.39 7.70 2.23
N ASN A 279 -24.17 6.96 3.03
CA ASN A 279 -25.63 6.99 3.02
C ASN A 279 -26.23 8.26 3.66
N HIS A 280 -25.44 9.11 4.31
CA HIS A 280 -25.84 10.34 4.98
C HIS A 280 -25.46 11.62 4.22
N ASN A 281 -24.84 11.54 3.06
CA ASN A 281 -24.43 12.72 2.27
C ASN A 281 -25.59 13.64 1.84
N LEU A 282 -26.83 13.16 1.91
CA LEU A 282 -28.04 13.94 1.61
C LEU A 282 -28.85 14.37 2.84
N ASP A 283 -28.38 14.11 4.06
CA ASP A 283 -29.12 14.44 5.28
C ASP A 283 -29.42 15.94 5.41
N CYS A 284 -28.56 16.79 4.86
CA CYS A 284 -28.69 18.27 4.87
C CYS A 284 -29.44 18.79 3.65
N GLY A 285 -29.83 17.94 2.72
CA GLY A 285 -30.49 18.27 1.48
C GLY A 285 -29.54 18.26 0.27
N THR A 286 -30.12 18.48 -0.91
CA THR A 286 -29.37 18.41 -2.17
C THR A 286 -28.43 19.59 -2.37
N GLU A 287 -28.83 20.82 -2.00
CA GLU A 287 -28.01 22.01 -2.15
C GLU A 287 -26.68 21.93 -1.37
N PRO A 288 -26.65 21.58 -0.05
CA PRO A 288 -25.40 21.34 0.67
C PRO A 288 -24.55 20.22 0.10
N ALA A 289 -25.14 19.17 -0.44
CA ALA A 289 -24.39 18.10 -1.10
C ALA A 289 -23.70 18.60 -2.38
N GLU A 290 -24.41 19.36 -3.23
CA GLU A 290 -23.83 19.97 -4.42
C GLU A 290 -22.73 20.99 -4.09
N GLU A 291 -22.94 21.83 -3.07
CA GLU A 291 -21.94 22.79 -2.59
C GLU A 291 -20.68 22.08 -2.07
N SER A 292 -20.84 20.95 -1.38
CA SER A 292 -19.72 20.11 -0.93
C SER A 292 -18.93 19.54 -2.10
N ILE A 293 -19.62 19.03 -3.12
CA ILE A 293 -19.00 18.52 -4.36
C ILE A 293 -18.24 19.66 -5.10
N ASP A 294 -18.85 20.86 -5.18
CA ASP A 294 -18.19 22.02 -5.77
C ASP A 294 -16.92 22.40 -5.01
N TRP A 295 -16.99 22.40 -3.67
CA TRP A 295 -15.83 22.70 -2.85
C TRP A 295 -14.69 21.68 -3.06
N TYR A 296 -14.97 20.38 -3.16
CA TYR A 296 -13.95 19.37 -3.45
C TYR A 296 -13.29 19.65 -4.81
N ASN A 297 -14.08 19.89 -5.85
CA ASN A 297 -13.56 20.21 -7.19
C ASN A 297 -12.74 21.49 -7.23
N GLU A 298 -13.14 22.55 -6.51
CA GLU A 298 -12.44 23.82 -6.42
C GLU A 298 -11.12 23.75 -5.65
N ASN A 299 -10.93 22.70 -4.82
CA ASN A 299 -9.71 22.48 -4.05
C ASN A 299 -8.87 21.31 -4.58
N ASP A 300 -9.07 20.90 -5.84
CA ASP A 300 -8.32 19.84 -6.52
C ASP A 300 -8.44 18.46 -5.80
N ILE A 301 -9.56 18.20 -5.10
CA ILE A 301 -9.84 16.93 -4.46
C ILE A 301 -10.67 16.07 -5.41
N SER A 302 -10.11 14.96 -5.84
CA SER A 302 -10.77 13.99 -6.72
C SER A 302 -11.90 13.27 -6.00
N ILE A 303 -13.03 13.08 -6.70
CA ILE A 303 -14.22 12.41 -6.14
C ILE A 303 -14.35 11.02 -6.76
N VAL A 304 -14.76 10.04 -5.95
CA VAL A 304 -15.14 8.71 -6.39
C VAL A 304 -16.43 8.27 -5.69
N GLY A 305 -17.30 7.58 -6.40
CA GLY A 305 -18.50 6.96 -5.84
C GLY A 305 -19.65 7.91 -5.48
N GLY A 306 -19.54 9.19 -5.82
CA GLY A 306 -20.57 10.17 -5.64
C GLY A 306 -20.49 11.30 -6.66
N GLY A 307 -21.56 12.05 -6.84
CA GLY A 307 -21.63 13.12 -7.83
C GLY A 307 -22.92 13.91 -7.75
N LYS A 308 -23.06 14.95 -8.59
CA LYS A 308 -24.28 15.76 -8.71
C LYS A 308 -25.39 15.06 -9.49
N ASN A 309 -25.05 13.97 -10.14
CA ASN A 309 -25.96 13.11 -10.91
C ASN A 309 -25.38 11.70 -11.00
N ALA A 310 -26.17 10.76 -11.56
CA ALA A 310 -25.77 9.35 -11.64
C ALA A 310 -24.54 9.10 -12.51
N ASP A 311 -24.34 9.88 -13.58
CA ASP A 311 -23.19 9.70 -14.47
C ASP A 311 -21.89 10.12 -13.78
N GLU A 312 -21.91 11.23 -13.03
CA GLU A 312 -20.76 11.68 -12.22
C GLU A 312 -20.47 10.70 -11.07
N ALA A 313 -21.54 10.24 -10.37
CA ALA A 313 -21.39 9.31 -9.25
C ALA A 313 -20.78 7.96 -9.71
N ALA A 314 -21.12 7.50 -10.93
CA ALA A 314 -20.64 6.25 -11.49
C ALA A 314 -19.27 6.38 -12.19
N ALA A 315 -18.70 7.59 -12.29
CA ALA A 315 -17.45 7.81 -12.98
C ALA A 315 -16.28 7.14 -12.22
N PRO A 316 -15.43 6.35 -12.88
CA PRO A 316 -14.23 5.81 -12.26
C PRO A 316 -13.20 6.92 -12.02
N LEU A 317 -12.49 6.89 -10.91
CA LEU A 317 -11.33 7.72 -10.68
C LEU A 317 -10.08 6.98 -11.18
N VAL A 318 -9.41 7.56 -12.20
CA VAL A 318 -8.16 7.02 -12.74
C VAL A 318 -6.99 7.87 -12.26
N ILE A 319 -6.00 7.24 -11.66
CA ILE A 319 -4.80 7.84 -11.12
C ILE A 319 -3.60 7.32 -11.92
N GLU A 320 -2.84 8.23 -12.54
CA GLU A 320 -1.62 7.89 -13.26
C GLU A 320 -0.45 8.67 -12.64
N GLN A 321 0.38 7.99 -11.85
CA GLN A 321 1.51 8.62 -11.15
C GLN A 321 2.64 7.62 -10.93
N LYS A 322 3.89 8.09 -11.02
CA LYS A 322 5.12 7.29 -10.74
C LYS A 322 5.13 5.92 -11.45
N ASN A 323 4.80 5.90 -12.76
CA ASN A 323 4.69 4.69 -13.58
C ASN A 323 3.70 3.64 -13.02
N THR A 324 2.67 4.09 -12.36
CA THR A 324 1.60 3.25 -11.83
C THR A 324 0.25 3.84 -12.21
N SER A 325 -0.64 2.99 -12.70
CA SER A 325 -2.02 3.33 -13.07
C SER A 325 -2.98 2.58 -12.13
N ILE A 326 -3.77 3.34 -11.37
CA ILE A 326 -4.78 2.80 -10.44
C ILE A 326 -6.15 3.30 -10.87
N THR A 327 -7.12 2.40 -10.99
CA THR A 327 -8.53 2.79 -11.08
C THR A 327 -9.24 2.52 -9.76
N MET A 328 -9.86 3.54 -9.19
CA MET A 328 -10.77 3.41 -8.07
C MET A 328 -12.21 3.45 -8.56
N LEU A 329 -13.00 2.50 -8.09
CA LEU A 329 -14.45 2.43 -8.23
C LEU A 329 -15.04 2.45 -6.81
N ALA A 330 -16.21 3.06 -6.64
CA ALA A 330 -16.88 3.02 -5.35
C ALA A 330 -18.39 2.86 -5.52
N PHE A 331 -19.00 2.03 -4.69
CA PHE A 331 -20.39 1.66 -4.78
C PHE A 331 -21.09 1.77 -3.41
N ASN A 332 -22.34 2.24 -3.44
CA ASN A 332 -23.25 2.16 -2.31
C ASN A 332 -24.16 0.93 -2.50
N GLU A 333 -23.97 -0.08 -1.70
CA GLU A 333 -24.85 -1.26 -1.67
C GLU A 333 -26.06 -1.01 -0.73
N SER A 334 -25.91 -0.08 0.23
CA SER A 334 -27.03 0.34 1.08
C SER A 334 -28.07 1.13 0.27
N THR A 335 -29.28 1.24 0.79
CA THR A 335 -30.37 1.97 0.08
C THR A 335 -30.41 3.47 0.38
N GLY A 336 -29.53 3.95 1.27
CA GLY A 336 -29.49 5.35 1.70
C GLY A 336 -28.53 6.19 0.84
N GLY A 337 -28.89 7.45 0.54
CA GLY A 337 -28.01 8.42 -0.08
C GLY A 337 -27.70 8.22 -1.57
N ALA A 338 -28.23 7.20 -2.22
CA ALA A 338 -27.98 6.92 -3.63
C ALA A 338 -28.60 7.99 -4.55
N THR A 339 -27.89 8.31 -5.63
CA THR A 339 -28.42 9.20 -6.67
C THR A 339 -29.58 8.54 -7.45
N LEU A 340 -30.54 9.36 -7.83
CA LEU A 340 -31.69 8.96 -8.66
C LEU A 340 -31.71 9.78 -9.96
N GLY A 341 -30.70 9.63 -10.78
CA GLY A 341 -30.60 10.30 -12.09
C GLY A 341 -29.98 11.71 -11.98
N ASP A 342 -30.79 12.76 -12.08
CA ASP A 342 -30.31 14.16 -12.09
C ASP A 342 -30.13 14.78 -10.70
N TYR A 343 -30.15 13.98 -9.62
CA TYR A 343 -29.95 14.44 -8.24
C TYR A 343 -28.58 14.03 -7.73
N PRO A 344 -27.95 14.81 -6.82
CA PRO A 344 -26.71 14.44 -6.19
C PRO A 344 -26.88 13.18 -5.32
N GLY A 345 -25.81 12.43 -5.14
CA GLY A 345 -25.78 11.26 -4.27
C GLY A 345 -24.73 10.25 -4.64
N ALA A 346 -24.81 9.13 -3.96
CA ALA A 346 -23.88 8.00 -4.08
C ALA A 346 -24.17 7.14 -5.33
N ASN A 347 -23.13 6.50 -5.85
CA ASN A 347 -23.21 5.51 -6.92
C ASN A 347 -23.83 4.22 -6.39
N GLN A 348 -25.11 3.95 -6.74
CA GLN A 348 -25.80 2.73 -6.32
C GLN A 348 -25.16 1.49 -6.96
N TYR A 349 -24.93 0.45 -6.15
CA TYR A 349 -24.48 -0.83 -6.67
C TYR A 349 -25.56 -1.50 -7.52
N TYR A 350 -25.17 -1.92 -8.69
CA TYR A 350 -25.90 -2.83 -9.57
C TYR A 350 -24.92 -3.84 -10.15
N GLU A 351 -25.14 -5.11 -9.92
CA GLU A 351 -24.27 -6.22 -10.28
C GLU A 351 -23.71 -6.14 -11.72
N GLU A 352 -24.59 -5.99 -12.71
CA GLU A 352 -24.19 -5.97 -14.12
C GLU A 352 -23.33 -4.74 -14.44
N VAL A 353 -23.60 -3.58 -13.80
CA VAL A 353 -22.85 -2.34 -14.00
C VAL A 353 -21.48 -2.44 -13.33
N ALA A 354 -21.42 -2.93 -12.10
CA ALA A 354 -20.18 -3.11 -11.35
C ALA A 354 -19.25 -4.10 -12.08
N ALA A 355 -19.78 -5.24 -12.54
CA ALA A 355 -19.01 -6.22 -13.31
C ALA A 355 -18.42 -5.60 -14.60
N GLU A 356 -19.20 -4.81 -15.34
CA GLU A 356 -18.71 -4.12 -16.54
C GLU A 356 -17.65 -3.06 -16.21
N GLN A 357 -17.84 -2.28 -15.13
CA GLN A 357 -16.90 -1.24 -14.72
C GLN A 357 -15.58 -1.84 -14.24
N ILE A 358 -15.61 -2.89 -13.42
CA ILE A 358 -14.41 -3.59 -12.92
C ILE A 358 -13.65 -4.19 -14.11
N ALA A 359 -14.33 -4.87 -15.03
CA ALA A 359 -13.68 -5.44 -16.21
C ALA A 359 -12.99 -4.37 -17.09
N LYS A 360 -13.65 -3.22 -17.31
CA LYS A 360 -13.06 -2.10 -18.07
C LYS A 360 -11.88 -1.46 -17.32
N ALA A 361 -11.97 -1.35 -16.01
CA ALA A 361 -10.88 -0.83 -15.17
C ALA A 361 -9.65 -1.75 -15.28
N LYS A 362 -9.86 -3.07 -15.19
CA LYS A 362 -8.78 -4.07 -15.29
C LYS A 362 -8.08 -4.09 -16.65
N GLU A 363 -8.78 -3.74 -17.73
CA GLU A 363 -8.18 -3.62 -19.08
C GLU A 363 -7.27 -2.39 -19.23
N ARG A 364 -7.41 -1.37 -18.35
CA ARG A 364 -6.79 -0.04 -18.54
C ARG A 364 -5.80 0.34 -17.49
N SER A 365 -5.88 -0.29 -16.32
CA SER A 365 -5.06 0.07 -15.16
C SER A 365 -4.28 -1.13 -14.65
N ASP A 366 -3.15 -0.84 -14.04
CA ASP A 366 -2.30 -1.85 -13.41
C ASP A 366 -2.98 -2.46 -12.17
N PHE A 367 -3.78 -1.63 -11.46
CA PHE A 367 -4.41 -2.03 -10.20
C PHE A 367 -5.82 -1.43 -10.07
N VAL A 368 -6.78 -2.22 -9.60
CA VAL A 368 -8.18 -1.83 -9.42
C VAL A 368 -8.59 -1.94 -7.96
N ILE A 369 -8.98 -0.81 -7.37
CA ILE A 369 -9.52 -0.72 -6.00
C ILE A 369 -11.03 -0.50 -6.09
N VAL A 370 -11.79 -1.25 -5.31
CA VAL A 370 -13.25 -1.09 -5.19
C VAL A 370 -13.59 -0.77 -3.73
N ASP A 371 -14.10 0.44 -3.50
CA ASP A 371 -14.62 0.85 -2.21
C ASP A 371 -16.12 0.56 -2.12
N VAL A 372 -16.59 0.08 -0.98
CA VAL A 372 -17.98 -0.33 -0.82
C VAL A 372 -18.59 0.19 0.48
N GLN A 373 -19.62 1.00 0.34
CA GLN A 373 -20.55 1.27 1.40
C GLN A 373 -21.48 0.05 1.56
N TYR A 374 -21.18 -0.81 2.53
CA TYR A 374 -21.96 -2.02 2.81
C TYR A 374 -22.63 -1.91 4.17
N TYR A 375 -23.78 -2.55 4.35
CA TYR A 375 -24.45 -2.60 5.63
C TYR A 375 -23.54 -3.24 6.69
N GLU A 376 -23.46 -2.56 7.83
CA GLU A 376 -22.56 -2.96 8.92
C GLU A 376 -22.97 -4.26 9.58
N CYS A 377 -22.01 -5.16 9.64
CA CYS A 377 -21.93 -6.12 10.71
C CYS A 377 -20.94 -5.61 11.75
N SER A 378 -21.43 -5.29 12.93
CA SER A 378 -20.57 -4.84 14.01
C SER A 378 -19.87 -6.03 14.66
N ALA A 379 -18.66 -6.34 14.26
CA ALA A 379 -17.78 -7.20 15.05
C ALA A 379 -16.93 -6.32 15.96
N TYR A 380 -17.28 -6.19 17.23
CA TYR A 380 -16.46 -5.45 18.20
C TYR A 380 -15.28 -6.33 18.64
N VAL A 381 -14.10 -6.04 18.14
CA VAL A 381 -12.90 -6.78 18.47
C VAL A 381 -12.53 -6.67 19.95
N ASP A 382 -13.02 -5.64 20.66
CA ASP A 382 -12.53 -5.28 21.98
C ASP A 382 -13.17 -5.96 23.16
N ASP A 383 -14.42 -6.36 23.07
CA ASP A 383 -15.17 -6.76 24.25
C ASP A 383 -15.21 -8.27 24.49
N GLY A 384 -14.66 -9.06 23.59
CA GLY A 384 -14.68 -10.53 23.69
C GLY A 384 -16.11 -11.11 23.65
N GLU A 385 -17.10 -10.26 23.40
CA GLU A 385 -18.47 -10.66 23.19
C GLU A 385 -18.68 -11.06 21.73
N ASP A 386 -19.42 -12.14 21.52
CA ASP A 386 -19.90 -12.56 20.22
C ASP A 386 -20.81 -11.43 19.68
N THR A 387 -20.24 -10.63 18.80
CA THR A 387 -20.98 -9.58 18.17
C THR A 387 -21.73 -10.15 16.99
N THR A 388 -22.96 -10.46 17.27
CA THR A 388 -23.92 -10.79 16.23
C THR A 388 -24.22 -9.55 15.41
N CYS A 389 -24.26 -9.69 14.09
CA CYS A 389 -24.89 -8.72 13.22
C CYS A 389 -26.35 -8.55 13.63
N ASP A 390 -26.64 -7.53 14.43
CA ASP A 390 -27.99 -7.21 14.90
C ASP A 390 -28.85 -6.50 13.83
N TYR A 391 -28.29 -6.27 12.62
CA TYR A 391 -29.08 -5.72 11.53
C TYR A 391 -29.84 -6.82 10.80
N ALA A 392 -31.15 -6.68 10.72
CA ALA A 392 -32.08 -7.68 10.20
C ALA A 392 -31.93 -7.99 8.68
N TRP A 393 -30.98 -7.39 8.00
CA TRP A 393 -30.84 -7.44 6.53
C TRP A 393 -29.51 -7.98 6.02
N SER A 394 -28.48 -8.05 6.83
CA SER A 394 -27.20 -8.65 6.43
C SER A 394 -26.63 -9.53 7.52
N SER A 395 -25.98 -10.62 7.12
CA SER A 395 -25.17 -11.46 7.99
C SER A 395 -23.69 -11.22 7.70
N PRO A 396 -22.77 -11.53 8.62
CA PRO A 396 -21.34 -11.49 8.32
C PRO A 396 -20.95 -12.31 7.10
N GLY A 397 -21.64 -13.43 6.87
CA GLY A 397 -21.44 -14.27 5.69
C GLY A 397 -21.79 -13.59 4.39
N ASP A 398 -22.85 -12.79 4.37
CA ASP A 398 -23.28 -12.07 3.17
C ASP A 398 -22.24 -11.00 2.76
N GLN A 399 -21.64 -10.28 3.72
CA GLN A 399 -20.55 -9.34 3.45
C GLN A 399 -19.33 -10.06 2.88
N VAL A 400 -18.93 -11.20 3.45
CA VAL A 400 -17.79 -11.99 2.98
C VAL A 400 -18.01 -12.47 1.55
N GLU A 401 -19.17 -13.06 1.27
CA GLU A 401 -19.51 -13.54 -0.08
C GLU A 401 -19.51 -12.40 -1.09
N PHE A 402 -20.09 -11.25 -0.74
CA PHE A 402 -20.16 -10.08 -1.61
C PHE A 402 -18.78 -9.49 -1.92
N PHE A 403 -17.93 -9.29 -0.91
CA PHE A 403 -16.60 -8.71 -1.13
C PHE A 403 -15.69 -9.67 -1.92
N ARG A 404 -15.75 -10.97 -1.65
CA ARG A 404 -15.05 -11.99 -2.43
C ARG A 404 -15.53 -12.01 -3.88
N HIS A 405 -16.83 -11.85 -4.10
CA HIS A 405 -17.39 -11.77 -5.44
C HIS A 405 -16.82 -10.59 -6.25
N LEU A 406 -16.59 -9.42 -5.64
CA LEU A 406 -15.95 -8.29 -6.32
C LEU A 406 -14.50 -8.59 -6.73
N ILE A 407 -13.77 -9.37 -5.93
CA ILE A 407 -12.44 -9.89 -6.33
C ILE A 407 -12.60 -10.87 -7.52
N ASP A 408 -13.57 -11.77 -7.46
CA ASP A 408 -13.84 -12.72 -8.56
C ASP A 408 -14.22 -12.01 -9.88
N LEU A 409 -14.83 -10.82 -9.81
CA LEU A 409 -15.10 -9.94 -10.96
C LEU A 409 -13.84 -9.27 -11.51
N GLY A 410 -12.71 -9.28 -10.80
CA GLY A 410 -11.42 -8.76 -11.25
C GLY A 410 -10.87 -7.56 -10.48
N ALA A 411 -11.47 -7.16 -9.36
CA ALA A 411 -10.87 -6.19 -8.46
C ALA A 411 -9.58 -6.77 -7.82
N ASP A 412 -8.54 -5.96 -7.69
CA ASP A 412 -7.31 -6.34 -6.99
C ASP A 412 -7.43 -6.08 -5.48
N MET A 413 -8.28 -5.13 -5.11
CA MET A 413 -8.55 -4.79 -3.71
C MET A 413 -10.00 -4.38 -3.52
N VAL A 414 -10.60 -4.81 -2.40
CA VAL A 414 -11.93 -4.38 -1.96
C VAL A 414 -11.84 -3.81 -0.56
N VAL A 415 -12.38 -2.62 -0.35
CA VAL A 415 -12.35 -1.92 0.93
C VAL A 415 -13.76 -1.52 1.37
N GLY A 416 -14.16 -1.95 2.55
CA GLY A 416 -15.42 -1.55 3.16
C GLY A 416 -15.30 -0.18 3.83
N THR A 417 -16.22 0.73 3.50
CA THR A 417 -16.20 2.13 3.96
C THR A 417 -17.30 2.49 4.93
N SER A 418 -18.28 1.62 5.13
CA SER A 418 -19.43 1.88 6.02
C SER A 418 -19.25 1.44 7.46
N ALA A 419 -18.41 0.44 7.69
CA ALA A 419 -18.24 -0.08 9.04
C ALA A 419 -17.64 1.00 9.95
N HIS A 420 -18.42 1.41 10.98
CA HIS A 420 -17.99 2.44 11.95
C HIS A 420 -16.96 1.92 12.96
N GLN A 421 -16.45 0.71 12.76
CA GLN A 421 -15.38 0.10 13.53
C GLN A 421 -14.51 -0.75 12.61
N PRO A 422 -13.23 -0.91 12.90
CA PRO A 422 -12.39 -1.81 12.14
C PRO A 422 -12.92 -3.23 12.13
N GLN A 423 -12.95 -3.81 10.95
CA GLN A 423 -13.22 -5.22 10.74
C GLN A 423 -11.97 -5.94 10.26
N THR A 424 -12.02 -7.27 10.17
CA THR A 424 -10.91 -8.08 9.72
C THR A 424 -10.52 -7.83 8.26
N TYR A 425 -9.45 -8.45 7.83
CA TYR A 425 -8.95 -8.41 6.46
C TYR A 425 -8.48 -9.80 6.03
N GLU A 426 -8.49 -10.06 4.72
CA GLU A 426 -7.99 -11.32 4.17
C GLU A 426 -7.35 -11.13 2.79
N LEU A 427 -6.51 -12.11 2.43
CA LEU A 427 -6.11 -12.36 1.06
C LEU A 427 -7.05 -13.41 0.47
N TYR A 428 -7.71 -13.08 -0.64
CA TYR A 428 -8.63 -13.97 -1.33
C TYR A 428 -8.34 -14.00 -2.83
N GLY A 429 -8.13 -15.20 -3.38
CA GLY A 429 -7.70 -15.33 -4.77
C GLY A 429 -6.36 -14.64 -5.00
N GLU A 430 -6.33 -13.69 -5.94
CA GLU A 430 -5.17 -12.84 -6.23
C GLU A 430 -5.33 -11.42 -5.67
N GLY A 431 -6.32 -11.17 -4.79
CA GLY A 431 -6.64 -9.87 -4.26
C GLY A 431 -6.59 -9.78 -2.74
N ALA A 432 -6.79 -8.56 -2.24
CA ALA A 432 -6.88 -8.25 -0.81
C ALA A 432 -8.24 -7.65 -0.46
N ILE A 433 -8.79 -8.04 0.67
CA ILE A 433 -10.06 -7.53 1.18
C ILE A 433 -9.85 -6.93 2.57
N TYR A 434 -10.28 -5.69 2.76
CA TYR A 434 -10.37 -5.00 4.05
C TYR A 434 -11.84 -4.72 4.33
N TYR A 435 -12.46 -5.50 5.21
CA TYR A 435 -13.93 -5.50 5.39
C TYR A 435 -14.47 -4.21 5.98
N GLY A 436 -13.68 -3.48 6.78
CA GLY A 436 -14.07 -2.20 7.32
C GLY A 436 -12.89 -1.48 7.96
N LEU A 437 -12.76 -0.18 7.67
CA LEU A 437 -11.67 0.63 8.21
C LEU A 437 -12.03 1.38 9.50
N GLY A 438 -13.31 1.42 9.90
CA GLY A 438 -13.76 2.14 11.08
C GLY A 438 -13.81 3.66 10.90
N ASN A 439 -14.03 4.38 11.99
CA ASN A 439 -14.19 5.83 12.00
C ASN A 439 -12.84 6.55 12.09
N LEU A 440 -12.45 7.28 11.04
CA LEU A 440 -11.36 8.25 11.16
C LEU A 440 -11.78 9.43 12.03
N TRP A 441 -12.97 10.00 11.74
CA TRP A 441 -13.59 11.08 12.49
C TRP A 441 -15.10 10.91 12.54
N PHE A 442 -15.64 10.59 13.71
CA PHE A 442 -17.07 10.54 13.95
C PHE A 442 -17.37 10.75 15.44
N ASP A 443 -18.61 11.04 15.79
CA ASP A 443 -19.02 11.27 17.17
C ASP A 443 -19.52 10.02 17.92
N GLN A 444 -19.25 8.85 17.40
CA GLN A 444 -19.66 7.57 17.98
C GLN A 444 -18.72 7.06 19.08
N TYR A 445 -18.23 7.93 19.95
CA TYR A 445 -17.20 7.60 20.95
C TYR A 445 -17.69 6.75 22.14
N ARG A 446 -18.99 6.45 22.22
CA ARG A 446 -19.58 5.70 23.35
C ARG A 446 -19.44 4.18 23.22
N TRP A 447 -19.16 3.70 22.05
CA TRP A 447 -18.95 2.28 21.78
C TRP A 447 -17.45 2.04 21.53
N PRO A 448 -16.80 1.14 22.27
CA PRO A 448 -15.35 1.00 22.22
C PRO A 448 -14.77 0.80 20.82
N GLY A 449 -15.37 -0.06 20.01
CA GLY A 449 -14.93 -0.34 18.65
C GLY A 449 -15.00 0.86 17.72
N THR A 450 -15.96 1.77 17.92
CA THR A 450 -16.20 2.91 17.02
C THR A 450 -15.27 4.10 17.26
N THR A 451 -14.41 4.04 18.27
CA THR A 451 -13.34 5.04 18.49
C THR A 451 -12.05 4.69 17.78
N ARG A 452 -12.04 3.64 16.97
CA ARG A 452 -10.87 3.12 16.27
C ARG A 452 -11.04 3.13 14.78
N SER A 453 -9.91 3.21 14.09
CA SER A 453 -9.86 3.16 12.64
C SER A 453 -8.59 2.45 12.18
N LEU A 454 -8.58 2.01 10.94
CA LEU A 454 -7.38 1.58 10.23
C LEU A 454 -7.05 2.60 9.16
N ILE A 455 -5.78 2.91 9.04
CA ILE A 455 -5.21 3.58 7.89
C ILE A 455 -4.42 2.55 7.11
N LEU A 456 -4.74 2.36 5.84
CA LEU A 456 -4.00 1.52 4.93
C LEU A 456 -2.98 2.38 4.18
N ILE A 457 -1.71 2.04 4.26
CA ILE A 457 -0.66 2.70 3.49
C ILE A 457 -0.20 1.75 2.40
N HIS A 458 -0.60 2.03 1.19
CA HIS A 458 -0.24 1.25 0.01
C HIS A 458 1.03 1.82 -0.61
N HIS A 459 1.96 0.93 -0.95
CA HIS A 459 3.21 1.26 -1.63
C HIS A 459 3.21 0.60 -3.01
N PHE A 460 3.06 1.40 -4.06
CA PHE A 460 3.06 0.91 -5.43
C PHE A 460 4.37 1.22 -6.14
N TYR A 461 4.84 0.30 -6.94
CA TYR A 461 6.04 0.46 -7.75
C TYR A 461 5.89 -0.22 -9.11
N ASN A 462 6.01 0.56 -10.20
CA ASN A 462 5.88 0.07 -11.57
C ASN A 462 4.61 -0.76 -11.79
N GLY A 463 3.45 -0.25 -11.39
CA GLY A 463 2.15 -0.89 -11.55
C GLY A 463 1.84 -2.02 -10.57
N ARG A 464 2.75 -2.34 -9.62
CA ARG A 464 2.52 -3.42 -8.66
C ARG A 464 2.37 -2.87 -7.25
N LEU A 465 1.46 -3.43 -6.48
CA LEU A 465 1.38 -3.23 -5.05
C LEU A 465 2.48 -4.06 -4.36
N LEU A 466 3.47 -3.38 -3.77
CA LEU A 466 4.54 -4.03 -3.02
C LEU A 466 4.09 -4.43 -1.62
N GLN A 467 3.40 -3.52 -0.94
CA GLN A 467 3.01 -3.67 0.46
C GLN A 467 1.81 -2.80 0.78
N THR A 468 0.93 -3.30 1.65
CA THR A 468 -0.02 -2.49 2.41
C THR A 468 0.36 -2.54 3.89
N GLU A 469 0.74 -1.40 4.45
CA GLU A 469 0.92 -1.22 5.89
C GLU A 469 -0.42 -0.91 6.54
N ILE A 470 -0.78 -1.59 7.62
CA ILE A 470 -2.00 -1.31 8.38
C ILE A 470 -1.61 -0.54 9.64
N ARG A 471 -2.11 0.70 9.78
CA ARG A 471 -1.82 1.60 10.90
C ARG A 471 -3.10 1.89 11.67
N PRO A 472 -3.32 1.20 12.79
CA PRO A 472 -4.48 1.46 13.64
C PRO A 472 -4.40 2.84 14.30
N THR A 473 -5.57 3.46 14.43
CA THR A 473 -5.74 4.75 15.11
C THR A 473 -6.79 4.66 16.18
N VAL A 474 -6.77 5.63 17.08
CA VAL A 474 -7.74 5.80 18.16
C VAL A 474 -8.04 7.27 18.36
N TYR A 475 -9.25 7.59 18.78
CA TYR A 475 -9.62 8.90 19.30
C TYR A 475 -10.45 8.77 20.58
N ASP A 476 -10.50 9.83 21.35
CA ASP A 476 -11.29 9.95 22.57
C ASP A 476 -12.43 10.99 22.41
N GLY A 477 -13.00 11.43 23.53
CA GLY A 477 -14.05 12.44 23.54
C GLY A 477 -13.65 13.84 23.07
N ASP A 478 -12.36 14.07 22.83
CA ASP A 478 -11.84 15.31 22.23
C ASP A 478 -11.80 15.26 20.70
N PHE A 479 -12.05 14.08 20.11
CA PHE A 479 -12.12 13.83 18.67
C PHE A 479 -10.81 14.13 17.93
N GLN A 480 -9.67 14.06 18.59
CA GLN A 480 -8.34 14.12 18.00
C GLN A 480 -7.82 12.71 17.71
N THR A 481 -7.94 12.27 16.48
CA THR A 481 -7.46 10.96 16.07
C THR A 481 -5.93 10.91 16.08
N GLU A 482 -5.36 9.84 16.68
CA GLU A 482 -3.93 9.59 16.74
C GLU A 482 -3.60 8.12 16.43
N LEU A 483 -2.35 7.85 16.04
CA LEU A 483 -1.88 6.48 15.84
C LEU A 483 -1.83 5.74 17.18
N MET A 484 -2.20 4.46 17.19
CA MET A 484 -1.96 3.59 18.34
C MET A 484 -0.45 3.38 18.54
N ASP A 485 -0.02 3.19 19.79
CA ASP A 485 1.34 2.76 20.08
C ASP A 485 1.64 1.35 19.56
N GLU A 486 2.92 0.95 19.50
CA GLU A 486 3.32 -0.32 18.88
C GLU A 486 2.77 -1.56 19.61
N GLU A 487 2.72 -1.54 20.95
CA GLU A 487 2.22 -2.67 21.74
C GLU A 487 0.72 -2.87 21.48
N THR A 488 -0.05 -1.79 21.54
CA THR A 488 -1.49 -1.78 21.24
C THR A 488 -1.74 -2.15 19.78
N THR A 489 -0.94 -1.63 18.84
CA THR A 489 -1.03 -1.97 17.41
C THR A 489 -0.85 -3.47 17.17
N SER A 490 0.21 -4.07 17.71
CA SER A 490 0.50 -5.51 17.52
C SER A 490 -0.62 -6.37 18.08
N TRP A 491 -1.09 -6.07 19.27
CA TRP A 491 -2.22 -6.75 19.88
C TRP A 491 -3.49 -6.64 19.03
N TYR A 492 -3.81 -5.41 18.58
CA TYR A 492 -5.03 -5.14 17.84
C TYR A 492 -5.05 -5.82 16.46
N LEU A 493 -3.94 -5.74 15.72
CA LEU A 493 -3.82 -6.41 14.42
C LEU A 493 -3.88 -7.94 14.55
N SER A 494 -3.26 -8.51 15.59
CA SER A 494 -3.37 -9.96 15.85
C SER A 494 -4.81 -10.37 16.12
N ARG A 495 -5.55 -9.52 16.84
CA ARG A 495 -6.96 -9.77 17.13
C ARG A 495 -7.82 -9.69 15.87
N LEU A 496 -7.64 -8.65 15.04
CA LEU A 496 -8.33 -8.54 13.75
C LEU A 496 -8.01 -9.74 12.84
N ALA A 497 -6.75 -10.15 12.76
CA ALA A 497 -6.34 -11.29 11.95
C ALA A 497 -6.96 -12.60 12.45
N SER A 498 -7.29 -12.73 13.74
CA SER A 498 -7.94 -13.93 14.28
C SER A 498 -9.42 -14.08 13.91
N GLU A 499 -10.07 -13.00 13.48
CA GLU A 499 -11.49 -12.95 13.08
C GLU A 499 -11.71 -13.20 11.57
N ARG A 500 -10.71 -13.72 10.86
CA ARG A 500 -10.81 -14.05 9.42
C ARG A 500 -11.90 -15.08 9.15
N PRO A 501 -12.66 -14.91 8.03
CA PRO A 501 -13.67 -15.87 7.60
C PRO A 501 -13.10 -17.24 7.20
#